data_d5dff086ede2f87924a859f922421573
#
_entry.id   d5dff086ede2f87924a859f922421573
#
_cell.length_a   1.000
_cell.length_b   1.000
_cell.length_c   1.000
_cell.angle_alpha   90.00
_cell.angle_beta   90.00
_cell.angle_gamma   90.00
#
_symmetry.space_group_name_H-M   'P 1'
#
loop_
_entity.id
_entity.type
_entity.pdbx_description
1 polymer ?
#
loop_
_entity_poly.entity_id
_entity_poly.type
_entity_poly.pdbx_seq_one_letter_code
_entity_poly.pdbx_strand_id
1 'polypeptide(L)'
;MARDRAPRAPAWLHWTGGLVLIVAGCAESPGSVQLATAAPPIPAGQARIWFYRDWQPSESLNLANIDVNGSYFGSVANGSAFHRDVPPGHYHVAPVSYNRDFNQDRNVDLAPGQQAYIKILSSQSWDGACRDCVRDTFYAWLIPPETAQAEIVRDRSGI
;
A
#
# COMPACT_ATOMS: atom_id res chain seq x y z
N MET A 1 -87.00 -47.61 7.52
CA MET A 1 -87.58 -47.30 6.21
C MET A 1 -86.78 -46.25 5.55
N ALA A 2 -86.37 -46.47 4.33
CA ALA A 2 -85.82 -45.57 3.31
C ALA A 2 -84.45 -44.93 3.64
N ARG A 3 -83.34 -45.38 3.03
CA ARG A 3 -82.83 -45.07 1.71
C ARG A 3 -82.84 -43.53 1.41
N ASP A 4 -81.75 -42.90 1.14
CA ASP A 4 -81.07 -43.01 -0.14
C ASP A 4 -79.76 -42.17 -0.18
N ARG A 5 -78.83 -42.75 -0.80
CA ARG A 5 -77.89 -42.20 -1.83
C ARG A 5 -77.07 -40.95 -1.59
N ALA A 6 -75.82 -41.22 -1.58
CA ALA A 6 -74.77 -40.31 -2.02
C ALA A 6 -74.87 -40.03 -3.55
N PRO A 7 -74.39 -38.97 -4.03
CA PRO A 7 -73.54 -39.05 -5.22
C PRO A 7 -72.17 -38.39 -5.12
N ARG A 8 -71.32 -39.08 -5.76
CA ARG A 8 -69.96 -39.01 -6.23
C ARG A 8 -69.48 -37.61 -6.58
N ALA A 9 -68.24 -37.42 -6.19
CA ALA A 9 -67.38 -36.40 -6.70
C ALA A 9 -67.15 -36.43 -8.23
N PRO A 10 -66.65 -35.38 -8.82
CA PRO A 10 -65.48 -35.55 -9.67
C PRO A 10 -64.28 -34.71 -9.24
N ALA A 11 -63.16 -35.42 -9.16
CA ALA A 11 -61.83 -34.87 -9.22
C ALA A 11 -61.64 -34.10 -10.52
N TRP A 12 -61.01 -32.98 -10.44
CA TRP A 12 -60.09 -32.36 -11.41
C TRP A 12 -59.61 -31.05 -10.82
N LEU A 13 -58.69 -31.17 -9.89
CA LEU A 13 -57.91 -30.02 -9.52
C LEU A 13 -56.54 -30.16 -10.19
N HIS A 14 -56.41 -29.52 -11.34
CA HIS A 14 -55.11 -29.33 -12.00
C HIS A 14 -54.23 -28.45 -11.14
N TRP A 15 -53.27 -29.05 -10.52
CA TRP A 15 -52.13 -28.36 -9.93
C TRP A 15 -51.24 -27.93 -11.09
N THR A 16 -51.42 -26.72 -11.59
CA THR A 16 -50.41 -26.05 -12.38
C THR A 16 -49.33 -25.55 -11.41
N GLY A 17 -48.31 -26.36 -11.22
CA GLY A 17 -47.09 -25.97 -10.52
C GLY A 17 -46.39 -24.88 -11.31
N GLY A 18 -46.58 -23.66 -10.88
CA GLY A 18 -45.81 -22.54 -11.35
C GLY A 18 -44.37 -22.70 -10.83
N LEU A 19 -43.47 -23.06 -11.72
CA LEU A 19 -42.02 -23.06 -11.47
C LEU A 19 -41.57 -21.60 -11.37
N VAL A 20 -41.50 -21.06 -10.16
CA VAL A 20 -40.87 -19.75 -9.89
C VAL A 20 -39.36 -19.97 -10.01
N LEU A 21 -38.81 -19.65 -11.16
CA LEU A 21 -37.38 -19.48 -11.36
C LEU A 21 -36.95 -18.23 -10.59
N ILE A 22 -36.43 -18.43 -9.38
CA ILE A 22 -35.70 -17.39 -8.66
C ILE A 22 -34.34 -17.25 -9.36
N VAL A 23 -34.27 -16.30 -10.28
CA VAL A 23 -32.97 -15.84 -10.81
C VAL A 23 -32.31 -15.08 -9.67
N ALA A 24 -31.46 -15.75 -8.92
CA ALA A 24 -30.51 -15.10 -8.04
C ALA A 24 -29.54 -14.32 -8.93
N GLY A 25 -29.90 -13.08 -9.24
CA GLY A 25 -28.98 -12.13 -9.83
C GLY A 25 -27.88 -11.90 -8.83
N CYS A 26 -26.67 -12.39 -9.12
CA CYS A 26 -25.48 -11.87 -8.51
C CYS A 26 -25.43 -10.38 -8.89
N ALA A 27 -25.87 -9.50 -8.01
CA ALA A 27 -25.53 -8.11 -8.07
C ALA A 27 -24.03 -8.03 -7.85
N GLU A 28 -23.25 -8.04 -8.91
CA GLU A 28 -21.90 -7.53 -8.87
C GLU A 28 -22.00 -6.10 -8.42
N SER A 29 -21.66 -5.85 -7.17
CA SER A 29 -21.46 -4.50 -6.69
C SER A 29 -20.48 -3.81 -7.63
N PRO A 30 -20.78 -2.62 -8.17
CA PRO A 30 -19.86 -1.88 -9.01
C PRO A 30 -18.57 -1.71 -8.20
N GLY A 31 -17.48 -2.19 -8.76
CA GLY A 31 -16.18 -2.38 -8.16
C GLY A 31 -15.93 -1.48 -6.96
N SER A 32 -15.84 -2.09 -5.80
CA SER A 32 -15.08 -1.49 -4.71
C SER A 32 -13.70 -1.23 -5.31
N VAL A 33 -13.42 0.03 -5.63
CA VAL A 33 -12.06 0.50 -5.84
C VAL A 33 -11.30 -0.05 -4.64
N GLN A 34 -10.47 -1.05 -4.90
CA GLN A 34 -9.69 -1.70 -3.86
C GLN A 34 -8.75 -0.60 -3.39
N LEU A 35 -9.20 0.14 -2.37
CA LEU A 35 -8.39 1.14 -1.70
C LEU A 35 -7.04 0.50 -1.46
N ALA A 36 -6.00 1.11 -1.99
CA ALA A 36 -4.62 0.65 -1.89
C ALA A 36 -4.42 0.04 -0.52
N THR A 37 -4.15 -1.26 -0.48
CA THR A 37 -4.24 -2.09 0.72
C THR A 37 -3.60 -1.37 1.88
N ALA A 38 -4.40 -0.92 2.83
CA ALA A 38 -3.89 -0.26 4.02
C ALA A 38 -2.86 -1.18 4.66
N ALA A 39 -1.72 -0.63 5.05
CA ALA A 39 -0.71 -1.44 5.71
C ALA A 39 -1.32 -2.16 6.91
N PRO A 40 -0.89 -3.38 7.22
CA PRO A 40 -1.39 -4.11 8.38
C PRO A 40 -1.15 -3.29 9.66
N PRO A 41 -1.95 -3.50 10.72
CA PRO A 41 -1.73 -2.84 12.00
C PRO A 41 -0.30 -3.07 12.50
N ILE A 42 0.25 -2.06 13.20
CA ILE A 42 1.56 -2.20 13.82
C ILE A 42 1.46 -3.24 14.95
N PRO A 43 2.36 -4.23 15.02
CA PRO A 43 2.38 -5.18 16.11
C PRO A 43 2.48 -4.49 17.48
N ALA A 44 1.86 -5.06 18.50
CA ALA A 44 1.88 -4.50 19.86
C ALA A 44 3.34 -4.31 20.34
N GLY A 45 3.62 -3.13 20.87
CA GLY A 45 4.94 -2.77 21.39
C GLY A 45 5.97 -2.41 20.33
N GLN A 46 5.64 -2.45 19.05
CA GLN A 46 6.52 -2.01 17.96
C GLN A 46 6.16 -0.62 17.45
N ALA A 47 7.06 -0.06 16.65
CA ALA A 47 6.89 1.16 15.87
C ALA A 47 7.09 0.82 14.38
N ARG A 48 6.88 1.76 13.49
CA ARG A 48 7.00 1.53 12.05
C ARG A 48 7.78 2.64 11.37
N ILE A 49 8.68 2.27 10.46
CA ILE A 49 9.37 3.21 9.59
C ILE A 49 8.95 2.94 8.16
N TRP A 50 8.46 3.98 7.48
CA TRP A 50 8.16 4.00 6.08
C TRP A 50 9.28 4.67 5.31
N PHE A 51 9.63 4.11 4.15
CA PHE A 51 10.50 4.69 3.15
C PHE A 51 9.78 4.74 1.84
N TYR A 52 9.85 5.89 1.15
CA TYR A 52 9.19 6.05 -0.14
C TYR A 52 9.90 7.09 -1.01
N ARG A 53 9.66 7.00 -2.30
CA ARG A 53 10.03 7.99 -3.31
C ARG A 53 8.81 8.28 -4.16
N ASP A 54 8.51 9.56 -4.38
CA ASP A 54 7.50 9.95 -5.35
C ASP A 54 7.92 9.53 -6.76
N TRP A 55 6.95 9.21 -7.58
CA TRP A 55 7.22 9.03 -8.99
C TRP A 55 7.57 10.37 -9.64
N GLN A 56 8.80 10.50 -10.10
CA GLN A 56 9.30 11.68 -10.81
C GLN A 56 10.07 11.20 -12.05
N PRO A 57 9.58 11.49 -13.27
CA PRO A 57 10.24 11.03 -14.50
C PRO A 57 11.63 11.65 -14.69
N SER A 58 11.91 12.79 -14.06
CA SER A 58 13.21 13.47 -14.10
C SER A 58 14.20 13.01 -13.03
N GLU A 59 13.77 12.18 -12.07
CA GLU A 59 14.64 11.64 -11.05
C GLU A 59 15.29 10.32 -11.49
N SER A 60 16.33 9.93 -10.79
CA SER A 60 17.05 8.70 -11.04
C SER A 60 16.17 7.46 -10.96
N LEU A 61 16.34 6.55 -11.92
CA LEU A 61 15.74 5.21 -11.88
C LEU A 61 16.53 4.22 -11.02
N ASN A 62 17.71 4.60 -10.51
CA ASN A 62 18.51 3.76 -9.65
C ASN A 62 17.79 3.53 -8.30
N LEU A 63 18.00 2.35 -7.73
CA LEU A 63 17.52 2.03 -6.39
C LEU A 63 18.29 2.84 -5.35
N ALA A 64 17.56 3.51 -4.46
CA ALA A 64 18.17 4.11 -3.28
C ALA A 64 18.28 3.05 -2.18
N ASN A 65 19.49 2.62 -1.89
CA ASN A 65 19.78 1.76 -0.75
C ASN A 65 19.77 2.59 0.54
N ILE A 66 19.26 2.02 1.60
CA ILE A 66 19.06 2.71 2.87
C ILE A 66 19.74 1.89 3.98
N ASP A 67 20.60 2.55 4.71
CA ASP A 67 21.15 2.02 5.96
C ASP A 67 20.40 2.63 7.14
N VAL A 68 20.15 1.80 8.15
CA VAL A 68 19.64 2.24 9.45
C VAL A 68 20.59 1.75 10.53
N ASN A 69 21.05 2.67 11.36
CA ASN A 69 22.07 2.39 12.39
C ASN A 69 23.33 1.71 11.82
N GLY A 70 23.73 2.11 10.60
CA GLY A 70 24.92 1.59 9.94
C GLY A 70 24.78 0.20 9.30
N SER A 71 23.57 -0.35 9.22
CA SER A 71 23.30 -1.63 8.58
C SER A 71 22.27 -1.49 7.47
N TYR A 72 22.45 -2.25 6.38
CA TYR A 72 21.51 -2.26 5.27
C TYR A 72 20.08 -2.61 5.75
N PHE A 73 19.15 -1.75 5.43
CA PHE A 73 17.77 -1.88 5.87
C PHE A 73 16.79 -2.20 4.73
N GLY A 74 17.06 -1.72 3.54
CA GLY A 74 16.22 -1.96 2.35
C GLY A 74 16.58 -1.03 1.21
N SER A 75 15.81 -1.13 0.13
CA SER A 75 15.97 -0.27 -1.05
C SER A 75 14.62 0.24 -1.53
N VAL A 76 14.57 1.45 -2.06
CA VAL A 76 13.36 2.07 -2.61
C VAL A 76 13.61 2.55 -4.04
N ALA A 77 12.71 2.15 -4.95
CA ALA A 77 12.71 2.60 -6.34
C ALA A 77 11.92 3.91 -6.48
N ASN A 78 12.14 4.62 -7.58
CA ASN A 78 11.32 5.77 -7.97
C ASN A 78 9.84 5.36 -8.08
N GLY A 79 8.93 6.08 -7.42
CA GLY A 79 7.50 5.77 -7.37
C GLY A 79 7.12 4.57 -6.48
N SER A 80 7.99 4.15 -5.56
CA SER A 80 7.71 3.01 -4.69
C SER A 80 7.80 3.35 -3.21
N ALA A 81 7.21 2.47 -2.40
CA ALA A 81 7.25 2.57 -0.94
C ALA A 81 7.34 1.20 -0.29
N PHE A 82 8.05 1.12 0.83
CA PHE A 82 8.01 -0.02 1.73
C PHE A 82 8.03 0.43 3.19
N HIS A 83 7.70 -0.48 4.10
CA HIS A 83 7.81 -0.23 5.52
C HIS A 83 8.40 -1.43 6.25
N ARG A 84 8.92 -1.17 7.45
CA ARG A 84 9.28 -2.21 8.40
C ARG A 84 8.83 -1.83 9.80
N ASP A 85 8.37 -2.83 10.52
CA ASP A 85 8.11 -2.71 11.94
C ASP A 85 9.41 -2.93 12.70
N VAL A 86 9.66 -2.06 13.69
CA VAL A 86 10.91 -1.98 14.45
C VAL A 86 10.61 -1.82 15.94
N PRO A 87 11.50 -2.22 16.83
CA PRO A 87 11.39 -1.87 18.23
C PRO A 87 11.32 -0.35 18.44
N PRO A 88 10.70 0.15 19.51
CA PRO A 88 10.83 1.56 19.89
C PRO A 88 12.31 1.90 20.15
N GLY A 89 12.73 3.10 19.76
CA GLY A 89 14.12 3.51 19.94
C GLY A 89 14.54 4.66 19.05
N HIS A 90 15.83 4.90 19.04
CA HIS A 90 16.49 5.92 18.23
C HIS A 90 17.09 5.29 16.97
N TYR A 91 16.82 5.90 15.82
CA TYR A 91 17.24 5.41 14.51
C TYR A 91 17.96 6.49 13.74
N HIS A 92 19.18 6.19 13.30
CA HIS A 92 19.92 7.01 12.35
C HIS A 92 19.71 6.41 10.95
N VAL A 93 19.08 7.17 10.07
CA VAL A 93 18.75 6.77 8.69
C VAL A 93 19.70 7.48 7.74
N ALA A 94 20.43 6.69 6.96
CA ALA A 94 21.42 7.16 6.00
C ALA A 94 21.22 6.51 4.63
N PRO A 95 20.74 7.24 3.61
CA PRO A 95 20.75 6.73 2.25
C PRO A 95 22.19 6.56 1.75
N VAL A 96 22.44 5.43 1.07
CA VAL A 96 23.72 5.17 0.43
C VAL A 96 23.84 6.03 -0.81
N SER A 97 24.75 6.99 -0.79
CA SER A 97 24.94 7.97 -1.85
C SER A 97 26.34 7.91 -2.42
N TYR A 98 26.49 8.27 -3.69
CA TYR A 98 27.80 8.41 -4.32
C TYR A 98 28.64 9.49 -3.65
N ASN A 99 28.05 10.67 -3.44
CA ASN A 99 28.68 11.76 -2.73
C ASN A 99 28.07 11.93 -1.34
N ARG A 100 28.94 12.31 -0.39
CA ARG A 100 28.48 12.78 0.92
C ARG A 100 28.28 14.28 0.86
N ASP A 101 27.07 14.71 1.24
CA ASP A 101 26.67 16.10 1.30
C ASP A 101 26.04 16.39 2.68
N PHE A 102 25.75 17.65 2.93
CA PHE A 102 25.09 18.04 4.18
C PHE A 102 23.61 17.59 4.19
N ASN A 103 23.13 17.24 5.37
CA ASN A 103 21.71 16.89 5.59
C ASN A 103 21.16 15.70 4.79
N GLN A 104 22.00 14.75 4.41
CA GLN A 104 21.55 13.51 3.76
C GLN A 104 20.85 12.58 4.74
N ASP A 105 21.30 12.55 5.97
CA ASP A 105 20.87 11.60 7.00
C ASP A 105 19.78 12.20 7.88
N ARG A 106 18.99 11.37 8.55
CA ARG A 106 17.98 11.78 9.54
C ARG A 106 18.05 10.91 10.77
N ASN A 107 17.81 11.54 11.91
CA ASN A 107 17.58 10.85 13.17
C ASN A 107 16.08 10.85 13.47
N VAL A 108 15.58 9.73 13.95
CA VAL A 108 14.17 9.51 14.25
C VAL A 108 14.05 8.79 15.59
N ASP A 109 13.26 9.36 16.49
CA ASP A 109 12.88 8.73 17.76
C ASP A 109 11.47 8.16 17.63
N LEU A 110 11.31 6.90 18.00
CA LEU A 110 10.05 6.20 17.89
C LEU A 110 9.63 5.59 19.22
N ALA A 111 8.45 5.96 19.69
CA ALA A 111 7.75 5.29 20.78
C ALA A 111 6.89 4.13 20.24
N PRO A 112 6.42 3.21 21.11
CA PRO A 112 5.50 2.15 20.72
C PRO A 112 4.27 2.70 19.98
N GLY A 113 3.90 2.08 18.86
CA GLY A 113 2.77 2.47 18.04
C GLY A 113 3.01 3.68 17.11
N GLN A 114 4.13 4.37 17.24
CA GLN A 114 4.45 5.51 16.37
C GLN A 114 4.90 5.07 14.99
N GLN A 115 4.69 5.96 14.01
CA GLN A 115 5.16 5.80 12.64
C GLN A 115 5.99 7.01 12.22
N ALA A 116 7.11 6.73 11.54
CA ALA A 116 7.88 7.75 10.83
C ALA A 116 7.79 7.53 9.34
N TYR A 117 7.71 8.60 8.57
CA TYR A 117 7.68 8.59 7.12
C TYR A 117 8.89 9.30 6.57
N ILE A 118 9.73 8.57 5.86
CA ILE A 118 10.98 9.07 5.32
C ILE A 118 10.91 9.03 3.80
N LYS A 119 10.89 10.21 3.21
CA LYS A 119 10.97 10.41 1.78
C LYS A 119 12.43 10.41 1.35
N ILE A 120 12.76 9.65 0.33
CA ILE A 120 14.09 9.66 -0.26
C ILE A 120 14.02 10.48 -1.54
N LEU A 121 14.79 11.57 -1.56
CA LEU A 121 14.96 12.41 -2.73
C LEU A 121 16.26 12.04 -3.43
N SER A 122 16.33 12.22 -4.74
CA SER A 122 17.55 12.03 -5.51
C SER A 122 18.00 13.33 -6.17
N SER A 123 19.31 13.54 -6.18
CA SER A 123 19.95 14.58 -6.98
C SER A 123 20.94 13.88 -7.92
N GLN A 124 20.72 14.04 -9.21
CA GLN A 124 21.59 13.45 -10.22
C GLN A 124 22.80 14.35 -10.43
N SER A 125 23.98 13.76 -10.45
CA SER A 125 25.20 14.43 -10.90
C SER A 125 25.81 13.64 -12.05
N TRP A 126 26.28 14.36 -13.06
CA TRP A 126 27.04 13.77 -14.18
C TRP A 126 28.49 13.58 -13.76
N ASP A 127 29.01 12.37 -13.89
CA ASP A 127 30.43 12.12 -13.69
C ASP A 127 31.17 12.43 -15.00
N GLY A 128 31.98 13.49 -14.97
CA GLY A 128 32.79 13.86 -16.12
C GLY A 128 33.83 12.82 -16.58
N ALA A 129 34.09 11.82 -15.76
CA ALA A 129 35.01 10.71 -16.06
C ALA A 129 34.33 9.57 -16.88
N CYS A 130 33.01 9.56 -16.96
CA CYS A 130 32.25 8.53 -17.67
C CYS A 130 31.13 9.19 -18.49
N ARG A 131 31.12 8.93 -19.81
CA ARG A 131 30.26 9.63 -20.77
C ARG A 131 28.75 9.46 -20.51
N ASP A 132 28.33 8.37 -19.87
CA ASP A 132 26.92 8.02 -19.63
C ASP A 132 26.67 7.61 -18.16
N CYS A 133 27.58 7.92 -17.24
CA CYS A 133 27.41 7.57 -15.84
C CYS A 133 26.66 8.70 -15.11
N VAL A 134 25.42 8.39 -14.73
CA VAL A 134 24.66 9.19 -13.78
C VAL A 134 24.93 8.64 -12.40
N ARG A 135 25.40 9.50 -11.52
CA ARG A 135 25.63 9.17 -10.12
C ARG A 135 24.63 9.91 -9.26
N ASP A 136 24.02 9.19 -8.35
CA ASP A 136 22.98 9.74 -7.52
C ASP A 136 23.46 10.04 -6.12
N THR A 137 23.06 11.20 -5.66
CA THR A 137 23.13 11.61 -4.26
C THR A 137 21.74 11.55 -3.69
N PHE A 138 21.53 10.74 -2.67
CA PHE A 138 20.23 10.55 -2.03
C PHE A 138 20.15 11.28 -0.70
N TYR A 139 18.96 11.77 -0.38
CA TYR A 139 18.68 12.52 0.85
C TYR A 139 17.46 11.92 1.54
N ALA A 140 17.54 11.70 2.84
CA ALA A 140 16.41 11.31 3.67
C ALA A 140 15.68 12.54 4.22
N TRP A 141 14.36 12.62 4.04
CA TRP A 141 13.54 13.71 4.58
C TRP A 141 12.40 13.15 5.41
N LEU A 142 12.26 13.65 6.64
CA LEU A 142 11.14 13.31 7.50
C LEU A 142 9.93 14.13 7.07
N ILE A 143 8.83 13.44 6.74
CA ILE A 143 7.60 14.02 6.21
C ILE A 143 6.47 13.82 7.21
N PRO A 144 5.59 14.82 7.42
CA PRO A 144 4.39 14.64 8.24
C PRO A 144 3.52 13.47 7.73
N PRO A 145 2.92 12.69 8.63
CA PRO A 145 2.19 11.47 8.27
C PRO A 145 1.08 11.67 7.24
N GLU A 146 0.29 12.73 7.37
CA GLU A 146 -0.82 13.06 6.47
C GLU A 146 -0.34 13.36 5.04
N THR A 147 0.77 14.06 4.90
CA THR A 147 1.39 14.37 3.60
C THR A 147 1.96 13.10 2.98
N ALA A 148 2.75 12.34 3.74
CA ALA A 148 3.39 11.14 3.25
C ALA A 148 2.37 10.07 2.81
N GLN A 149 1.30 9.88 3.58
CA GLN A 149 0.24 8.92 3.23
C GLN A 149 -0.45 9.31 1.92
N ALA A 150 -0.74 10.60 1.72
CA ALA A 150 -1.34 11.09 0.48
C ALA A 150 -0.41 10.87 -0.73
N GLU A 151 0.89 11.12 -0.57
CA GLU A 151 1.89 10.91 -1.62
C GLU A 151 2.03 9.42 -1.97
N ILE A 152 2.16 8.54 -0.97
CA ILE A 152 2.29 7.08 -1.17
C ILE A 152 1.05 6.50 -1.87
N VAL A 153 -0.16 6.97 -1.53
CA VAL A 153 -1.40 6.50 -2.17
C VAL A 153 -1.46 6.93 -3.63
N ARG A 154 -1.13 8.19 -3.91
CA ARG A 154 -1.10 8.75 -5.27
C ARG A 154 -0.16 7.93 -6.17
N ASP A 155 1.07 7.69 -5.75
CA ASP A 155 2.08 6.99 -6.55
C ASP A 155 1.69 5.53 -6.84
N ARG A 156 1.05 4.86 -5.86
CA ARG A 156 0.53 3.50 -6.06
C ARG A 156 -0.66 3.42 -7.02
N SER A 157 -1.40 4.51 -7.16
CA SER A 157 -2.57 4.59 -8.06
C SER A 157 -2.18 4.84 -9.52
N GLY A 158 -0.91 5.13 -9.80
CA GLY A 158 -0.41 5.37 -11.16
C GLY A 158 -1.00 6.61 -11.84
N ILE A 159 -1.44 7.59 -11.03
CA ILE A 159 -2.03 8.86 -11.52
C ILE A 159 -0.95 9.95 -11.48
#